data_c918eaebea3a834e72ea4f2abaedb3e8
#
_entry.id   c918eaebea3a834e72ea4f2abaedb3e8
#
_cell.length_a   1.000
_cell.length_b   1.000
_cell.length_c   1.000
_cell.angle_alpha   90.00
_cell.angle_beta   90.00
_cell.angle_gamma   90.00
#
_symmetry.space_group_name_H-M   'P 1'
#
loop_
_entity.id
_entity.type
_entity.pdbx_description
1 polymer ?
#
loop_
_entity_poly.entity_id
_entity_poly.type
_entity_poly.pdbx_seq_one_letter_code
_entity_poly.pdbx_strand_id
1 'polypeptide(L)'
;MGLQIPGELADLLNELGYTWPKSDETKLVELGRHWMDYGGKVQGLVGDAEGGAGRVWPENAGQAIEAFRAKWDGENSALAVTRDGATGAQVVGAALFVCAAIVLALKINVIVQLTILLIEIIQAIATAAPTFGASLLEIPVFKKLADIAINLIINQAMEAILG
;
A
#
# COMPACT_ATOMS: atom_id res chain seq x y z
N MET A 1 2.55 -2.70 13.94
CA MET A 1 1.72 -1.51 14.31
C MET A 1 2.18 -0.37 13.44
N GLY A 2 1.31 0.18 12.58
CA GLY A 2 1.66 1.24 11.64
C GLY A 2 2.00 2.57 12.32
N LEU A 3 2.45 3.56 11.52
CA LEU A 3 2.81 4.89 12.00
C LEU A 3 1.64 5.53 12.76
N GLN A 4 1.92 5.99 13.99
CA GLN A 4 0.97 6.68 14.85
C GLN A 4 1.26 8.18 14.86
N ILE A 5 0.22 8.97 15.10
CA ILE A 5 0.34 10.42 15.24
C ILE A 5 0.56 10.80 16.71
N PRO A 6 1.45 11.78 17.03
CA PRO A 6 1.54 12.36 18.37
C PRO A 6 0.21 13.00 18.81
N GLY A 7 -0.12 12.92 20.12
CA GLY A 7 -1.44 13.35 20.63
C GLY A 7 -1.80 14.80 20.29
N GLU A 8 -0.85 15.74 20.47
CA GLU A 8 -1.08 17.16 20.15
C GLU A 8 -1.44 17.40 18.68
N LEU A 9 -0.79 16.65 17.75
CA LEU A 9 -1.11 16.72 16.33
C LEU A 9 -2.44 16.04 16.01
N ALA A 10 -2.81 14.99 16.77
CA ALA A 10 -4.12 14.34 16.61
C ALA A 10 -5.26 15.29 16.98
N ASP A 11 -5.13 16.06 18.05
CA ASP A 11 -6.10 17.05 18.46
C ASP A 11 -6.26 18.14 17.39
N LEU A 12 -5.16 18.62 16.85
CA LEU A 12 -5.15 19.61 15.77
C LEU A 12 -5.81 19.08 14.48
N LEU A 13 -5.53 17.82 14.14
CA LEU A 13 -6.15 17.15 12.99
C LEU A 13 -7.67 17.05 13.16
N ASN A 14 -8.13 16.66 14.35
CA ASN A 14 -9.55 16.57 14.69
C ASN A 14 -10.22 17.95 14.65
N GLU A 15 -9.54 19.00 15.10
CA GLU A 15 -10.03 20.38 15.03
C GLU A 15 -10.25 20.86 13.58
N LEU A 16 -9.42 20.38 12.64
CA LEU A 16 -9.61 20.62 11.20
C LEU A 16 -10.70 19.76 10.57
N GLY A 17 -11.33 18.85 11.32
CA GLY A 17 -12.41 17.98 10.85
C GLY A 17 -11.96 16.66 10.24
N TYR A 18 -10.69 16.31 10.34
CA TYR A 18 -10.13 15.05 9.83
C TYR A 18 -9.90 14.04 10.96
N THR A 19 -9.85 12.77 10.58
CA THR A 19 -9.50 11.67 11.49
C THR A 19 -8.22 10.97 10.98
N TRP A 20 -7.37 10.53 11.92
CA TRP A 20 -6.16 9.78 11.56
C TRP A 20 -6.49 8.49 10.81
N PRO A 21 -5.80 8.18 9.69
CA PRO A 21 -6.02 6.96 8.95
C PRO A 21 -5.78 5.71 9.80
N LYS A 22 -6.77 4.82 9.87
CA LYS A 22 -6.68 3.55 10.64
C LYS A 22 -5.92 2.45 9.91
N SER A 23 -5.62 2.63 8.62
CA SER A 23 -4.85 1.68 7.82
C SER A 23 -3.47 1.46 8.43
N ASP A 24 -3.02 0.21 8.42
CA ASP A 24 -1.75 -0.23 9.02
C ASP A 24 -0.82 -0.68 7.89
N GLU A 25 0.12 0.17 7.52
CA GLU A 25 1.10 -0.09 6.45
C GLU A 25 2.00 -1.28 6.76
N THR A 26 2.28 -1.55 8.05
CA THR A 26 3.07 -2.72 8.46
C THR A 26 2.33 -4.01 8.13
N LYS A 27 1.01 -4.06 8.42
CA LYS A 27 0.18 -5.22 8.09
C LYS A 27 0.01 -5.40 6.58
N LEU A 28 -0.07 -4.32 5.82
CA LEU A 28 -0.09 -4.40 4.35
C LEU A 28 1.20 -5.00 3.80
N VAL A 29 2.36 -4.63 4.35
CA VAL A 29 3.65 -5.23 3.99
C VAL A 29 3.72 -6.72 4.36
N GLU A 30 3.26 -7.08 5.56
CA GLU A 30 3.21 -8.49 6.00
C GLU A 30 2.32 -9.32 5.07
N LEU A 31 1.14 -8.82 4.74
CA LEU A 31 0.21 -9.49 3.83
C LEU A 31 0.81 -9.61 2.41
N GLY A 32 1.47 -8.56 1.93
CA GLY A 32 2.19 -8.58 0.65
C GLY A 32 3.26 -9.67 0.61
N ARG A 33 4.05 -9.82 1.68
CA ARG A 33 5.04 -10.89 1.81
C ARG A 33 4.41 -12.27 1.77
N HIS A 34 3.28 -12.48 2.49
CA HIS A 34 2.58 -13.76 2.47
C HIS A 34 2.08 -14.13 1.07
N TRP A 35 1.57 -13.16 0.31
CA TRP A 35 1.16 -13.40 -1.08
C TRP A 35 2.34 -13.71 -2.01
N MET A 36 3.47 -13.02 -1.84
CA MET A 36 4.70 -13.31 -2.60
C MET A 36 5.23 -14.71 -2.27
N ASP A 37 5.30 -15.06 -0.99
CA ASP A 37 5.75 -16.39 -0.53
C ASP A 37 4.83 -17.51 -1.02
N TYR A 38 3.52 -17.28 -0.98
CA TYR A 38 2.54 -18.23 -1.52
C TYR A 38 2.74 -18.44 -3.02
N GLY A 39 2.84 -17.36 -3.80
CA GLY A 39 3.10 -17.44 -5.23
C GLY A 39 4.40 -18.18 -5.54
N GLY A 40 5.47 -17.92 -4.79
CA GLY A 40 6.76 -18.62 -4.93
C GLY A 40 6.67 -20.12 -4.63
N LYS A 41 5.95 -20.52 -3.58
CA LYS A 41 5.72 -21.94 -3.26
C LYS A 41 4.92 -22.65 -4.33
N VAL A 42 3.85 -22.03 -4.83
CA VAL A 42 3.03 -22.60 -5.92
C VAL A 42 3.87 -22.74 -7.19
N GLN A 43 4.71 -21.75 -7.50
CA GLN A 43 5.61 -21.82 -8.66
C GLN A 43 6.65 -22.94 -8.54
N GLY A 44 7.15 -23.21 -7.32
CA GLY A 44 8.00 -24.36 -7.03
C GLY A 44 7.30 -25.69 -7.32
N LEU A 45 6.04 -25.84 -6.86
CA LEU A 45 5.23 -27.03 -7.15
C LEU A 45 4.96 -27.22 -8.64
N VAL A 46 4.74 -26.13 -9.39
CA VAL A 46 4.63 -26.18 -10.85
C VAL A 46 5.94 -26.72 -11.48
N GLY A 47 7.09 -26.22 -11.05
CA GLY A 47 8.38 -26.71 -11.52
C GLY A 47 8.65 -28.19 -11.21
N ASP A 48 8.28 -28.64 -10.02
CA ASP A 48 8.38 -30.05 -9.63
C ASP A 48 7.47 -30.94 -10.49
N ALA A 49 6.23 -30.49 -10.76
CA ALA A 49 5.29 -31.19 -11.63
C ALA A 49 5.81 -31.26 -13.09
N GLU A 50 6.37 -30.17 -13.62
CA GLU A 50 7.00 -30.13 -14.94
C GLU A 50 8.21 -31.11 -15.04
N GLY A 51 9.05 -31.09 -14.02
CA GLY A 51 10.19 -32.01 -13.93
C GLY A 51 9.74 -33.47 -13.82
N GLY A 52 8.63 -33.74 -13.14
CA GLY A 52 7.99 -35.07 -13.08
C GLY A 52 7.48 -35.54 -14.44
N ALA A 53 6.68 -34.71 -15.10
CA ALA A 53 6.12 -34.99 -16.41
C ALA A 53 7.22 -35.12 -17.48
N GLY A 54 8.24 -34.25 -17.43
CA GLY A 54 9.37 -34.27 -18.36
C GLY A 54 10.16 -35.59 -18.38
N ARG A 55 10.11 -36.36 -17.30
CA ARG A 55 10.72 -37.72 -17.22
C ARG A 55 9.88 -38.79 -17.91
N VAL A 56 8.58 -38.55 -18.11
CA VAL A 56 7.69 -39.53 -18.75
C VAL A 56 7.91 -39.59 -20.26
N TRP A 57 8.18 -38.45 -20.90
CA TRP A 57 8.26 -38.35 -22.37
C TRP A 57 9.39 -39.15 -23.01
N PRO A 58 10.65 -39.15 -22.50
CA PRO A 58 11.75 -39.86 -23.12
C PRO A 58 11.64 -41.39 -23.07
N GLU A 59 10.96 -41.89 -22.04
CA GLU A 59 10.92 -43.31 -21.73
C GLU A 59 9.65 -44.02 -22.21
N ASN A 60 8.66 -43.24 -22.71
CA ASN A 60 7.35 -43.76 -23.09
C ASN A 60 6.91 -43.21 -24.45
N ALA A 61 6.22 -44.03 -25.24
CA ALA A 61 5.67 -43.67 -26.53
C ALA A 61 4.29 -44.27 -26.78
N GLY A 62 3.56 -43.73 -27.74
CA GLY A 62 2.24 -44.18 -28.17
C GLY A 62 1.13 -43.17 -27.93
N GLN A 63 -0.06 -43.42 -28.47
CA GLN A 63 -1.19 -42.52 -28.51
C GLN A 63 -1.59 -41.97 -27.12
N ALA A 64 -1.53 -42.78 -26.07
CA ALA A 64 -1.87 -42.38 -24.73
C ALA A 64 -0.89 -41.31 -24.19
N ILE A 65 0.39 -41.44 -24.49
CA ILE A 65 1.44 -40.49 -24.10
C ILE A 65 1.28 -39.18 -24.87
N GLU A 66 1.02 -39.27 -26.17
CA GLU A 66 0.77 -38.09 -27.01
C GLU A 66 -0.49 -37.32 -26.56
N ALA A 67 -1.57 -38.02 -26.24
CA ALA A 67 -2.80 -37.40 -25.70
C ALA A 67 -2.58 -36.77 -24.31
N PHE A 68 -1.79 -37.41 -23.45
CA PHE A 68 -1.43 -36.84 -22.15
C PHE A 68 -0.58 -35.58 -22.32
N ARG A 69 0.44 -35.60 -23.18
CA ARG A 69 1.28 -34.46 -23.48
C ARG A 69 0.48 -33.28 -24.03
N ALA A 70 -0.41 -33.53 -24.98
CA ALA A 70 -1.28 -32.49 -25.56
C ALA A 70 -2.18 -31.81 -24.52
N LYS A 71 -2.68 -32.58 -23.54
CA LYS A 71 -3.44 -32.01 -22.41
C LYS A 71 -2.57 -31.28 -21.40
N TRP A 72 -1.35 -31.79 -21.18
CA TRP A 72 -0.40 -31.18 -20.25
C TRP A 72 0.09 -29.82 -20.73
N ASP A 73 0.44 -29.74 -22.02
CA ASP A 73 0.97 -28.53 -22.66
C ASP A 73 -0.13 -27.53 -23.09
N GLY A 74 -1.40 -27.88 -22.90
CA GLY A 74 -2.53 -27.05 -23.29
C GLY A 74 -2.64 -25.74 -22.48
N GLU A 75 -3.04 -24.66 -23.12
CA GLU A 75 -3.20 -23.33 -22.49
C GLU A 75 -4.15 -23.35 -21.26
N ASN A 76 -5.15 -24.23 -21.27
CA ASN A 76 -6.10 -24.43 -20.18
C ASN A 76 -5.77 -25.66 -19.34
N SER A 77 -4.54 -26.14 -19.38
CA SER A 77 -4.11 -27.25 -18.53
C SER A 77 -4.13 -26.83 -17.04
N ALA A 78 -4.30 -27.80 -16.14
CA ALA A 78 -4.23 -27.54 -14.72
C ALA A 78 -2.90 -26.88 -14.32
N LEU A 79 -1.80 -27.25 -15.01
CA LEU A 79 -0.48 -26.67 -14.79
C LEU A 79 -0.42 -25.19 -15.21
N ALA A 80 -0.95 -24.85 -16.40
CA ALA A 80 -1.00 -23.47 -16.89
C ALA A 80 -1.82 -22.59 -15.96
N VAL A 81 -3.03 -23.03 -15.57
CA VAL A 81 -3.90 -22.31 -14.64
C VAL A 81 -3.22 -22.12 -13.27
N THR A 82 -2.50 -23.14 -12.77
CA THR A 82 -1.77 -23.05 -11.49
C THR A 82 -0.60 -22.06 -11.59
N ARG A 83 0.12 -22.04 -12.70
CA ARG A 83 1.21 -21.07 -12.96
C ARG A 83 0.68 -19.63 -13.00
N ASP A 84 -0.44 -19.41 -13.70
CA ASP A 84 -1.10 -18.10 -13.77
C ASP A 84 -1.58 -17.65 -12.39
N GLY A 85 -2.14 -18.57 -11.60
CA GLY A 85 -2.52 -18.32 -10.21
C GLY A 85 -1.34 -17.91 -9.33
N ALA A 86 -0.18 -18.56 -9.50
CA ALA A 86 1.06 -18.19 -8.80
C ALA A 86 1.53 -16.77 -9.17
N THR A 87 1.50 -16.46 -10.47
CA THR A 87 1.83 -15.11 -10.98
C THR A 87 0.84 -14.08 -10.45
N GLY A 88 -0.45 -14.37 -10.48
CA GLY A 88 -1.50 -13.51 -9.91
C GLY A 88 -1.27 -13.21 -8.42
N ALA A 89 -0.88 -14.23 -7.65
CA ALA A 89 -0.54 -14.07 -6.23
C ALA A 89 0.63 -13.10 -6.03
N GLN A 90 1.67 -13.17 -6.84
CA GLN A 90 2.81 -12.26 -6.78
C GLN A 90 2.40 -10.82 -7.15
N VAL A 91 1.54 -10.64 -8.15
CA VAL A 91 0.99 -9.32 -8.53
C VAL A 91 0.20 -8.71 -7.38
N VAL A 92 -0.64 -9.50 -6.70
CA VAL A 92 -1.36 -9.04 -5.49
C VAL A 92 -0.39 -8.63 -4.39
N GLY A 93 0.66 -9.43 -4.14
CA GLY A 93 1.70 -9.09 -3.17
C GLY A 93 2.40 -7.77 -3.48
N ALA A 94 2.77 -7.55 -4.75
CA ALA A 94 3.39 -6.30 -5.21
C ALA A 94 2.44 -5.10 -5.05
N ALA A 95 1.16 -5.24 -5.39
CA ALA A 95 0.15 -4.20 -5.22
C ALA A 95 -0.03 -3.80 -3.74
N LEU A 96 0.02 -4.77 -2.81
CA LEU A 96 -0.05 -4.50 -1.38
C LEU A 96 1.15 -3.70 -0.86
N PHE A 97 2.36 -3.91 -1.40
CA PHE A 97 3.53 -3.07 -1.08
C PHE A 97 3.35 -1.64 -1.57
N VAL A 98 2.81 -1.44 -2.77
CA VAL A 98 2.49 -0.11 -3.29
C VAL A 98 1.46 0.59 -2.40
N CYS A 99 0.37 -0.09 -2.03
CA CYS A 99 -0.62 0.45 -1.11
C CYS A 99 -0.01 0.83 0.25
N ALA A 100 0.88 0.00 0.80
CA ALA A 100 1.58 0.31 2.04
C ALA A 100 2.42 1.58 1.94
N ALA A 101 3.15 1.75 0.83
CA ALA A 101 3.96 2.94 0.57
C ALA A 101 3.10 4.21 0.45
N ILE A 102 1.95 4.14 -0.23
CA ILE A 102 1.01 5.26 -0.37
C ILE A 102 0.45 5.66 0.99
N VAL A 103 0.00 4.69 1.80
CA VAL A 103 -0.52 4.93 3.15
C VAL A 103 0.54 5.57 4.05
N LEU A 104 1.77 5.08 4.00
CA LEU A 104 2.87 5.65 4.76
C LEU A 104 3.18 7.10 4.33
N ALA A 105 3.25 7.35 3.02
CA ALA A 105 3.47 8.69 2.47
C ALA A 105 2.36 9.66 2.88
N LEU A 106 1.09 9.24 2.81
CA LEU A 106 -0.05 10.02 3.29
C LEU A 106 0.13 10.42 4.76
N LYS A 107 0.42 9.45 5.63
CA LYS A 107 0.61 9.67 7.07
C LYS A 107 1.75 10.64 7.37
N ILE A 108 2.91 10.47 6.71
CA ILE A 108 4.06 11.35 6.88
C ILE A 108 3.71 12.78 6.44
N ASN A 109 3.10 12.94 5.28
CA ASN A 109 2.75 14.26 4.76
C ASN A 109 1.74 14.99 5.67
N VAL A 110 0.75 14.28 6.21
CA VAL A 110 -0.20 14.86 7.19
C VAL A 110 0.54 15.31 8.45
N ILE A 111 1.44 14.49 9.00
CA ILE A 111 2.25 14.88 10.18
C ILE A 111 3.08 16.14 9.89
N VAL A 112 3.70 16.23 8.72
CA VAL A 112 4.49 17.39 8.32
C VAL A 112 3.63 18.66 8.27
N GLN A 113 2.45 18.61 7.62
CA GLN A 113 1.55 19.76 7.53
C GLN A 113 1.05 20.21 8.92
N LEU A 114 0.69 19.26 9.78
CA LEU A 114 0.25 19.58 11.14
C LEU A 114 1.39 20.16 11.99
N THR A 115 2.63 19.68 11.81
CA THR A 115 3.79 20.23 12.49
C THR A 115 4.07 21.67 12.09
N ILE A 116 3.95 21.98 10.79
CA ILE A 116 4.10 23.36 10.29
C ILE A 116 3.02 24.24 10.91
N LEU A 117 1.75 23.81 10.86
CA LEU A 117 0.63 24.56 11.46
C LEU A 117 0.84 24.80 12.96
N LEU A 118 1.31 23.81 13.71
CA LEU A 118 1.57 23.94 15.14
C LEU A 118 2.67 25.00 15.40
N ILE A 119 3.72 25.00 14.62
CA ILE A 119 4.80 26.00 14.71
C ILE A 119 4.27 27.41 14.43
N GLU A 120 3.45 27.58 13.38
CA GLU A 120 2.83 28.85 13.01
C GLU A 120 1.92 29.37 14.13
N ILE A 121 1.11 28.51 14.75
CA ILE A 121 0.26 28.87 15.90
C ILE A 121 1.11 29.30 17.09
N ILE A 122 2.17 28.55 17.44
CA ILE A 122 3.06 28.89 18.55
C ILE A 122 3.73 30.25 18.31
N GLN A 123 4.20 30.53 17.09
CA GLN A 123 4.80 31.79 16.71
C GLN A 123 3.78 32.96 16.81
N ALA A 124 2.56 32.78 16.34
CA ALA A 124 1.51 33.78 16.43
C ALA A 124 1.20 34.12 17.90
N ILE A 125 1.12 33.13 18.77
CA ILE A 125 0.92 33.33 20.22
C ILE A 125 2.14 34.04 20.85
N ALA A 126 3.36 33.63 20.54
CA ALA A 126 4.57 34.23 21.09
C ALA A 126 4.74 35.71 20.70
N THR A 127 4.28 36.10 19.50
CA THR A 127 4.33 37.48 19.01
C THR A 127 3.08 38.30 19.31
N ALA A 128 2.09 37.75 20.02
CA ALA A 128 0.83 38.45 20.31
C ALA A 128 1.03 39.71 21.17
N ALA A 129 1.94 39.66 22.17
CA ALA A 129 2.19 40.82 23.04
C ALA A 129 2.79 42.02 22.30
N PRO A 130 3.90 41.87 21.52
CA PRO A 130 4.48 42.99 20.77
C PRO A 130 3.57 43.50 19.62
N THR A 131 2.68 42.65 19.09
CA THR A 131 1.76 43.01 17.98
C THR A 131 0.37 43.44 18.45
N PHE A 132 0.18 43.63 19.77
CA PHE A 132 -1.13 43.95 20.37
C PHE A 132 -2.23 42.98 19.93
N GLY A 133 -1.90 41.69 19.76
CA GLY A 133 -2.83 40.64 19.37
C GLY A 133 -3.07 40.52 17.87
N ALA A 134 -2.48 41.34 17.01
CA ALA A 134 -2.71 41.29 15.57
C ALA A 134 -2.25 39.93 14.96
N SER A 135 -1.18 39.32 15.47
CA SER A 135 -0.67 38.01 15.03
C SER A 135 -1.66 36.86 15.29
N LEU A 136 -2.53 36.98 16.27
CA LEU A 136 -3.57 35.97 16.56
C LEU A 136 -4.63 35.89 15.45
N LEU A 137 -4.83 36.98 14.68
CA LEU A 137 -5.74 36.98 13.54
C LEU A 137 -5.24 36.15 12.35
N GLU A 138 -3.96 35.78 12.37
CA GLU A 138 -3.36 34.92 11.34
C GLU A 138 -3.68 33.43 11.54
N ILE A 139 -3.99 33.00 12.79
CA ILE A 139 -4.27 31.60 13.13
C ILE A 139 -5.37 30.98 12.25
N PRO A 140 -6.54 31.63 12.03
CA PRO A 140 -7.58 31.09 11.15
C PRO A 140 -7.10 30.91 9.70
N VAL A 141 -6.18 31.78 9.22
CA VAL A 141 -5.62 31.70 7.89
C VAL A 141 -4.70 30.49 7.79
N PHE A 142 -3.81 30.28 8.78
CA PHE A 142 -2.92 29.11 8.84
C PHE A 142 -3.72 27.81 8.88
N LYS A 143 -4.78 27.75 9.69
CA LYS A 143 -5.68 26.58 9.74
C LYS A 143 -6.34 26.33 8.38
N LYS A 144 -6.76 27.36 7.66
CA LYS A 144 -7.36 27.21 6.34
C LYS A 144 -6.35 26.72 5.29
N LEU A 145 -5.10 27.18 5.34
CA LEU A 145 -4.04 26.71 4.45
C LEU A 145 -3.70 25.24 4.73
N ALA A 146 -3.59 24.86 6.00
CA ALA A 146 -3.35 23.46 6.38
C ALA A 146 -4.53 22.55 5.96
N ASP A 147 -5.78 22.99 6.11
CA ASP A 147 -6.97 22.28 5.63
C ASP A 147 -6.90 22.01 4.12
N ILE A 148 -6.57 23.02 3.32
CA ILE A 148 -6.42 22.86 1.87
C ILE A 148 -5.29 21.87 1.52
N ALA A 149 -4.15 21.98 2.20
CA ALA A 149 -3.00 21.10 1.97
C ALA A 149 -3.31 19.64 2.33
N ILE A 150 -3.94 19.40 3.49
CA ILE A 150 -4.32 18.05 3.94
C ILE A 150 -5.36 17.44 2.98
N ASN A 151 -6.34 18.22 2.55
CA ASN A 151 -7.34 17.77 1.58
C ASN A 151 -6.69 17.34 0.26
N LEU A 152 -5.75 18.12 -0.25
CA LEU A 152 -4.99 17.79 -1.46
C LEU A 152 -4.21 16.49 -1.29
N ILE A 153 -3.51 16.30 -0.17
CA ILE A 153 -2.74 15.10 0.13
C ILE A 153 -3.65 13.86 0.17
N ILE A 154 -4.83 13.97 0.81
CA ILE A 154 -5.81 12.88 0.87
C ILE A 154 -6.32 12.54 -0.54
N ASN A 155 -6.66 13.53 -1.34
CA ASN A 155 -7.15 13.32 -2.71
C ASN A 155 -6.08 12.66 -3.59
N GLN A 156 -4.83 13.09 -3.51
CA GLN A 156 -3.72 12.46 -4.23
C GLN A 156 -3.50 10.99 -3.81
N ALA A 157 -3.60 10.69 -2.52
CA ALA A 157 -3.49 9.31 -2.04
C ALA A 157 -4.66 8.45 -2.53
N MET A 158 -5.87 8.99 -2.54
CA MET A 158 -7.06 8.30 -3.06
C MET A 158 -6.94 8.03 -4.56
N GLU A 159 -6.50 9.01 -5.35
CA GLU A 159 -6.26 8.87 -6.78
C GLU A 159 -5.20 7.80 -7.07
N ALA A 160 -4.10 7.79 -6.32
CA ALA A 160 -3.02 6.82 -6.48
C ALA A 160 -3.44 5.37 -6.14
N ILE A 161 -4.47 5.16 -5.30
CA ILE A 161 -4.97 3.82 -4.94
C ILE A 161 -6.06 3.36 -5.90
N LEU A 162 -6.92 4.27 -6.34
CA LEU A 162 -8.12 3.94 -7.14
C LEU A 162 -7.87 4.00 -8.65
N GLY A 163 -6.80 4.64 -9.09
CA GLY A 163 -6.41 4.82 -10.50
C GLY A 163 -7.16 5.94 -11.14
#